data_e1fd7c922b1b02ff30678efa42a37769
#
_entry.id   e1fd7c922b1b02ff30678efa42a37769
#
_cell.length_a   1.000
_cell.length_b   1.000
_cell.length_c   1.000
_cell.angle_alpha   90.00
_cell.angle_beta   90.00
_cell.angle_gamma   90.00
#
_symmetry.space_group_name_H-M   'P 1'
#
loop_
_entity.id
_entity.type
_entity.pdbx_description
1 polymer ?
#
loop_
_entity_poly.entity_id
_entity_poly.type
_entity_poly.pdbx_seq_one_letter_code
_entity_poly.pdbx_strand_id
1 'polypeptide(L)'
;MRCTVLLFLVVLLGSWSGCVIPAPKDLGVPAETAPGEVNFELAPPNDAAIIVPVKINGQGPYKFVLDTGATFTCIDQKLVDELKLPEWRGQLGVGVIVPKEGNVRLVKLDTFEVGNSKATDLKACAIEFSRLQTGGLDARGLVGLNFLKSFHVSIDFKKKVLNLDKP
;
A
#
# COMPACT_ATOMS: atom_id res chain seq x y z
N MET A 1 68.55 2.07 33.72
CA MET A 1 67.54 1.03 33.52
C MET A 1 66.29 1.65 32.85
N ARG A 2 66.15 1.44 31.55
CA ARG A 2 65.00 1.96 30.73
C ARG A 2 64.00 0.85 30.61
N CYS A 3 62.79 1.06 31.13
CA CYS A 3 61.67 0.14 31.02
C CYS A 3 60.79 0.64 29.87
N THR A 4 60.81 -0.09 28.75
CA THR A 4 60.01 0.20 27.57
C THR A 4 58.67 -0.52 27.74
N VAL A 5 57.58 0.23 27.95
CA VAL A 5 56.23 -0.29 27.99
C VAL A 5 55.69 -0.38 26.55
N LEU A 6 55.50 -1.60 26.05
CA LEU A 6 54.95 -1.89 24.75
C LEU A 6 53.41 -1.87 24.88
N LEU A 7 52.78 -0.86 24.27
CA LEU A 7 51.30 -0.71 24.25
C LEU A 7 50.74 -1.55 23.11
N PHE A 8 50.11 -2.68 23.42
CA PHE A 8 49.37 -3.49 22.44
C PHE A 8 48.01 -2.83 22.17
N LEU A 9 47.89 -2.26 21.01
CA LEU A 9 46.60 -1.75 20.50
C LEU A 9 45.80 -2.91 19.93
N VAL A 10 44.84 -3.45 20.71
CA VAL A 10 43.89 -4.46 20.23
C VAL A 10 42.78 -3.74 19.45
N VAL A 11 42.84 -3.82 18.12
CA VAL A 11 41.77 -3.36 17.25
C VAL A 11 40.68 -4.44 17.25
N LEU A 12 39.61 -4.26 18.02
CA LEU A 12 38.42 -5.05 17.97
C LEU A 12 37.64 -4.68 16.68
N LEU A 13 37.82 -5.46 15.62
CA LEU A 13 36.97 -5.45 14.45
C LEU A 13 35.61 -6.06 14.85
N GLY A 14 34.71 -5.21 15.35
CA GLY A 14 33.32 -5.58 15.55
C GLY A 14 32.66 -5.84 14.22
N SER A 15 32.42 -7.12 13.90
CA SER A 15 31.55 -7.51 12.79
C SER A 15 30.13 -7.06 13.09
N TRP A 16 29.73 -5.97 12.48
CA TRP A 16 28.32 -5.59 12.47
C TRP A 16 27.61 -6.55 11.52
N SER A 17 27.08 -7.64 12.07
CA SER A 17 26.08 -8.45 11.41
C SER A 17 24.82 -7.61 11.32
N GLY A 18 24.70 -6.83 10.23
CA GLY A 18 23.47 -6.14 9.89
C GLY A 18 22.37 -7.18 9.74
N CYS A 19 21.40 -7.14 10.63
CA CYS A 19 20.19 -7.95 10.52
C CYS A 19 19.44 -7.41 9.30
N VAL A 20 19.65 -8.04 8.12
CA VAL A 20 18.88 -7.77 6.92
C VAL A 20 17.49 -8.36 7.17
N ILE A 21 16.54 -7.50 7.55
CA ILE A 21 15.14 -7.87 7.65
C ILE A 21 14.66 -8.13 6.22
N PRO A 22 14.33 -9.37 5.83
CA PRO A 22 13.85 -9.65 4.48
C PRO A 22 12.55 -8.87 4.26
N ALA A 23 12.48 -8.10 3.18
CA ALA A 23 11.25 -7.44 2.77
C ALA A 23 10.15 -8.49 2.59
N PRO A 24 8.92 -8.23 3.03
CA PRO A 24 7.81 -9.17 2.89
C PRO A 24 7.59 -9.48 1.40
N LYS A 25 7.79 -10.74 1.01
CA LYS A 25 7.76 -11.21 -0.38
C LYS A 25 6.36 -11.24 -1.01
N ASP A 26 5.30 -11.07 -0.23
CA ASP A 26 3.93 -11.39 -0.66
C ASP A 26 2.95 -10.23 -0.73
N LEU A 27 3.40 -9.00 -1.00
CA LEU A 27 2.50 -7.83 -1.06
C LEU A 27 1.73 -7.69 -2.39
N GLY A 28 1.86 -8.63 -3.29
CA GLY A 28 1.35 -8.54 -4.65
C GLY A 28 2.35 -7.87 -5.60
N VAL A 29 2.47 -8.39 -6.80
CA VAL A 29 3.31 -7.82 -7.86
C VAL A 29 2.40 -7.25 -8.93
N PRO A 30 2.61 -6.00 -9.37
CA PRO A 30 1.87 -5.49 -10.53
C PRO A 30 2.14 -6.37 -11.75
N ALA A 31 1.09 -6.81 -12.41
CA ALA A 31 1.19 -7.41 -13.72
C ALA A 31 1.71 -6.35 -14.72
N GLU A 32 2.16 -6.77 -15.89
CA GLU A 32 2.57 -5.86 -16.95
C GLU A 32 1.53 -4.75 -17.17
N THR A 33 1.91 -3.52 -16.82
CA THR A 33 1.02 -2.37 -16.88
C THR A 33 1.47 -1.42 -17.99
N ALA A 34 0.54 -0.98 -18.80
CA ALA A 34 0.76 0.20 -19.62
C ALA A 34 0.69 1.41 -18.66
N PRO A 35 1.71 2.29 -18.66
CA PRO A 35 1.61 3.54 -17.92
C PRO A 35 0.38 4.30 -18.39
N GLY A 36 -0.36 4.89 -17.47
CA GLY A 36 -1.60 5.53 -17.83
C GLY A 36 -1.95 6.70 -16.93
N GLU A 37 -2.47 7.72 -17.58
CA GLU A 37 -3.11 8.83 -16.88
C GLU A 37 -4.42 8.38 -16.25
N VAL A 38 -4.63 8.75 -14.99
CA VAL A 38 -5.86 8.50 -14.22
C VAL A 38 -6.42 9.82 -13.76
N ASN A 39 -7.61 10.15 -14.21
CA ASN A 39 -8.31 11.32 -13.66
C ASN A 39 -8.72 11.04 -12.22
N PHE A 40 -8.51 12.03 -11.34
CA PHE A 40 -8.92 11.94 -9.96
C PHE A 40 -9.88 13.09 -9.56
N GLU A 41 -10.62 12.86 -8.50
CA GLU A 41 -11.46 13.87 -7.84
C GLU A 41 -10.80 14.26 -6.51
N LEU A 42 -11.08 15.48 -6.04
CA LEU A 42 -10.76 15.89 -4.68
C LEU A 42 -12.01 15.75 -3.80
N ALA A 43 -11.85 15.10 -2.66
CA ALA A 43 -12.96 14.80 -1.77
C ALA A 43 -13.39 16.02 -0.95
N PRO A 44 -14.70 16.26 -0.80
CA PRO A 44 -15.20 17.23 0.17
C PRO A 44 -15.01 16.74 1.62
N PRO A 45 -15.01 17.64 2.62
CA PRO A 45 -14.87 19.08 2.46
C PRO A 45 -13.42 19.49 2.24
N ASN A 46 -13.19 20.64 1.63
CA ASN A 46 -11.87 21.28 1.51
C ASN A 46 -10.80 20.46 0.75
N ASP A 47 -11.20 19.66 -0.24
CA ASP A 47 -10.26 18.88 -1.05
C ASP A 47 -9.35 17.96 -0.20
N ALA A 48 -9.94 17.34 0.82
CA ALA A 48 -9.21 16.65 1.90
C ALA A 48 -8.49 15.37 1.45
N ALA A 49 -8.87 14.77 0.32
CA ALA A 49 -8.24 13.55 -0.18
C ALA A 49 -8.33 13.43 -1.70
N ILE A 50 -7.39 12.73 -2.31
CA ILE A 50 -7.41 12.37 -3.72
C ILE A 50 -8.24 11.08 -3.86
N ILE A 51 -9.27 11.11 -4.71
CA ILE A 51 -10.14 9.98 -5.00
C ILE A 51 -9.87 9.48 -6.41
N VAL A 52 -9.50 8.22 -6.53
CA VAL A 52 -9.22 7.56 -7.79
C VAL A 52 -10.22 6.45 -8.09
N PRO A 53 -10.54 6.21 -9.39
CA PRO A 53 -11.38 5.08 -9.78
C PRO A 53 -10.57 3.77 -9.74
N VAL A 54 -11.13 2.75 -9.09
CA VAL A 54 -10.51 1.43 -8.92
C VAL A 54 -11.45 0.34 -9.43
N LYS A 55 -10.88 -0.63 -10.16
CA LYS A 55 -11.57 -1.89 -10.45
C LYS A 55 -10.96 -3.02 -9.63
N ILE A 56 -11.81 -3.90 -9.11
CA ILE A 56 -11.44 -5.09 -8.36
C ILE A 56 -12.02 -6.30 -9.08
N ASN A 57 -11.16 -7.23 -9.49
CA ASN A 57 -11.56 -8.44 -10.25
C ASN A 57 -12.45 -8.09 -11.45
N GLY A 58 -12.13 -6.99 -12.15
CA GLY A 58 -12.86 -6.48 -13.30
C GLY A 58 -14.17 -5.74 -12.97
N GLN A 59 -14.59 -5.67 -11.71
CA GLN A 59 -15.79 -4.96 -11.27
C GLN A 59 -15.50 -3.55 -10.80
N GLY A 60 -16.39 -2.60 -11.01
CA GLY A 60 -16.26 -1.19 -10.67
C GLY A 60 -16.58 -0.28 -11.86
N PRO A 61 -16.10 0.99 -11.88
CA PRO A 61 -15.13 1.54 -10.92
C PRO A 61 -15.72 1.89 -9.56
N TYR A 62 -14.95 1.66 -8.50
CA TYR A 62 -15.23 2.08 -7.13
C TYR A 62 -14.36 3.28 -6.78
N LYS A 63 -14.82 4.18 -5.91
CA LYS A 63 -14.05 5.32 -5.42
C LYS A 63 -13.10 4.88 -4.31
N PHE A 64 -11.80 5.15 -4.45
CA PHE A 64 -10.78 4.85 -3.47
C PHE A 64 -9.95 6.08 -3.14
N VAL A 65 -9.55 6.23 -1.89
CA VAL A 65 -8.58 7.25 -1.47
C VAL A 65 -7.18 6.84 -1.91
N LEU A 66 -6.41 7.73 -2.51
CA LEU A 66 -4.98 7.54 -2.70
C LEU A 66 -4.26 7.86 -1.40
N ASP A 67 -3.59 6.87 -0.78
CA ASP A 67 -2.95 7.03 0.53
C ASP A 67 -1.52 6.49 0.54
N THR A 68 -0.55 7.39 0.40
CA THR A 68 0.88 7.04 0.47
C THR A 68 1.37 6.73 1.89
N GLY A 69 0.57 7.01 2.92
CA GLY A 69 0.85 6.68 4.32
C GLY A 69 0.40 5.28 4.72
N ALA A 70 -0.46 4.65 3.94
CA ALA A 70 -0.94 3.31 4.20
C ALA A 70 -0.02 2.24 3.61
N THR A 71 0.44 1.30 4.44
CA THR A 71 1.26 0.16 3.97
C THR A 71 0.48 -0.77 3.06
N PHE A 72 -0.80 -1.00 3.35
CA PHE A 72 -1.71 -1.86 2.60
C PHE A 72 -2.83 -1.09 1.94
N THR A 73 -3.21 -1.54 0.76
CA THR A 73 -4.52 -1.28 0.18
C THR A 73 -5.58 -1.90 1.09
N CYS A 74 -6.59 -1.12 1.45
CA CYS A 74 -7.69 -1.58 2.29
C CYS A 74 -9.02 -1.35 1.56
N ILE A 75 -9.97 -2.25 1.80
CA ILE A 75 -11.29 -2.28 1.15
C ILE A 75 -12.35 -2.21 2.24
N ASP A 76 -13.40 -1.47 1.98
CA ASP A 76 -14.57 -1.46 2.87
C ASP A 76 -15.13 -2.88 3.04
N GLN A 77 -15.35 -3.28 4.30
CA GLN A 77 -15.87 -4.59 4.67
C GLN A 77 -17.13 -4.96 3.88
N LYS A 78 -18.05 -4.00 3.67
CA LYS A 78 -19.27 -4.22 2.87
C LYS A 78 -18.95 -4.56 1.42
N LEU A 79 -17.98 -3.86 0.81
CA LEU A 79 -17.55 -4.15 -0.56
C LEU A 79 -16.88 -5.52 -0.67
N VAL A 80 -16.08 -5.91 0.33
CA VAL A 80 -15.48 -7.25 0.41
C VAL A 80 -16.57 -8.34 0.38
N ASP A 81 -17.64 -8.14 1.15
CA ASP A 81 -18.76 -9.09 1.23
C ASP A 81 -19.62 -9.08 -0.05
N GLU A 82 -19.89 -7.90 -0.62
CA GLU A 82 -20.58 -7.74 -1.91
C GLU A 82 -19.89 -8.50 -3.05
N LEU A 83 -18.54 -8.35 -3.11
CA LEU A 83 -17.72 -8.98 -4.14
C LEU A 83 -17.32 -10.43 -3.81
N LYS A 84 -17.68 -10.92 -2.63
CA LYS A 84 -17.34 -12.26 -2.13
C LYS A 84 -15.84 -12.55 -2.24
N LEU A 85 -15.01 -11.56 -1.85
CA LEU A 85 -13.55 -11.69 -1.96
C LEU A 85 -13.03 -12.79 -1.04
N PRO A 86 -12.16 -13.69 -1.53
CA PRO A 86 -11.64 -14.79 -0.73
C PRO A 86 -10.74 -14.28 0.39
N GLU A 87 -10.92 -14.84 1.57
CA GLU A 87 -10.06 -14.57 2.72
C GLU A 87 -8.65 -15.12 2.48
N TRP A 88 -7.65 -14.29 2.81
CA TRP A 88 -6.26 -14.72 2.79
C TRP A 88 -5.77 -15.00 4.21
N ARG A 89 -5.31 -16.23 4.47
CA ARG A 89 -4.87 -16.70 5.79
C ARG A 89 -3.35 -16.80 5.94
N GLY A 90 -2.59 -16.07 5.11
CA GLY A 90 -1.13 -16.02 5.19
C GLY A 90 -0.64 -15.16 6.35
N GLN A 91 0.66 -15.24 6.64
CA GLN A 91 1.32 -14.39 7.62
C GLN A 91 1.76 -13.08 6.97
N LEU A 92 1.44 -11.96 7.61
CA LEU A 92 2.00 -10.66 7.25
C LEU A 92 3.45 -10.60 7.73
N GLY A 93 4.35 -10.09 6.88
CA GLY A 93 5.74 -9.87 7.28
C GLY A 93 5.87 -8.86 8.42
N VAL A 94 7.01 -8.90 9.12
CA VAL A 94 7.34 -7.94 10.18
C VAL A 94 7.38 -6.52 9.59
N GLY A 95 6.79 -5.57 10.30
CA GLY A 95 6.77 -4.15 9.91
C GLY A 95 5.49 -3.68 9.21
N VAL A 96 4.51 -4.55 9.06
CA VAL A 96 3.20 -4.16 8.56
C VAL A 96 2.39 -3.53 9.70
N ILE A 97 2.05 -2.25 9.52
CA ILE A 97 1.15 -1.56 10.46
C ILE A 97 -0.28 -1.88 10.04
N VAL A 98 -0.92 -2.76 10.82
CA VAL A 98 -2.35 -3.02 10.72
C VAL A 98 -3.03 -2.30 11.88
N PRO A 99 -4.21 -1.72 11.70
CA PRO A 99 -4.95 -1.13 12.82
C PRO A 99 -5.13 -2.15 13.95
N LYS A 100 -4.76 -1.78 15.19
CA LYS A 100 -4.84 -2.66 16.36
C LYS A 100 -6.28 -2.95 16.82
N GLU A 101 -7.23 -2.16 16.37
CA GLU A 101 -8.62 -2.25 16.78
C GLU A 101 -9.44 -3.06 15.77
N GLY A 102 -9.85 -4.24 16.19
CA GLY A 102 -10.69 -5.16 15.43
C GLY A 102 -9.91 -6.27 14.74
N ASN A 103 -10.60 -7.36 14.41
CA ASN A 103 -10.08 -8.44 13.59
C ASN A 103 -9.94 -7.93 12.15
N VAL A 104 -8.75 -7.45 11.76
CA VAL A 104 -8.48 -7.07 10.38
C VAL A 104 -8.47 -8.33 9.53
N ARG A 105 -9.51 -8.52 8.75
CA ARG A 105 -9.59 -9.59 7.77
C ARG A 105 -8.73 -9.23 6.55
N LEU A 106 -7.90 -10.17 6.13
CA LEU A 106 -7.12 -10.02 4.91
C LEU A 106 -7.82 -10.76 3.79
N VAL A 107 -7.82 -10.16 2.60
CA VAL A 107 -8.42 -10.72 1.39
C VAL A 107 -7.40 -10.75 0.26
N LYS A 108 -7.58 -11.68 -0.66
CA LYS A 108 -6.80 -11.79 -1.88
C LYS A 108 -7.61 -11.28 -3.06
N LEU A 109 -6.99 -10.44 -3.88
CA LEU A 109 -7.56 -9.92 -5.12
C LEU A 109 -6.87 -10.58 -6.30
N ASP A 110 -7.64 -11.13 -7.24
CA ASP A 110 -7.06 -11.65 -8.48
C ASP A 110 -6.53 -10.50 -9.32
N THR A 111 -7.28 -9.40 -9.41
CA THR A 111 -6.83 -8.17 -10.07
C THR A 111 -7.26 -6.93 -9.28
N PHE A 112 -6.38 -5.93 -9.28
CA PHE A 112 -6.63 -4.59 -8.75
C PHE A 112 -6.10 -3.57 -9.75
N GLU A 113 -6.97 -2.66 -10.21
CA GLU A 113 -6.67 -1.76 -11.32
C GLU A 113 -6.95 -0.31 -10.93
N VAL A 114 -6.00 0.57 -11.21
CA VAL A 114 -6.13 2.03 -11.10
C VAL A 114 -5.81 2.60 -12.48
N GLY A 115 -6.84 3.04 -13.22
CA GLY A 115 -6.70 3.34 -14.64
C GLY A 115 -6.24 2.11 -15.44
N ASN A 116 -5.14 2.26 -16.18
CA ASN A 116 -4.52 1.17 -16.94
C ASN A 116 -3.46 0.38 -16.13
N SER A 117 -3.15 0.84 -14.92
CA SER A 117 -2.17 0.19 -14.05
C SER A 117 -2.83 -0.91 -13.24
N LYS A 118 -2.27 -2.13 -13.34
CA LYS A 118 -2.86 -3.35 -12.82
C LYS A 118 -1.89 -4.13 -11.94
N ALA A 119 -2.39 -4.62 -10.82
CA ALA A 119 -1.72 -5.63 -10.00
C ALA A 119 -2.53 -6.93 -10.03
N THR A 120 -1.83 -8.06 -9.93
CA THR A 120 -2.42 -9.39 -9.74
C THR A 120 -2.02 -9.94 -8.38
N ASP A 121 -2.83 -10.84 -7.83
CA ASP A 121 -2.58 -11.48 -6.54
C ASP A 121 -2.33 -10.47 -5.38
N LEU A 122 -2.94 -9.29 -5.46
CA LEU A 122 -2.79 -8.26 -4.44
C LEU A 122 -3.49 -8.67 -3.14
N LYS A 123 -2.78 -8.55 -2.01
CA LYS A 123 -3.37 -8.74 -0.68
C LYS A 123 -3.85 -7.38 -0.18
N ALA A 124 -5.08 -7.36 0.32
CA ALA A 124 -5.70 -6.15 0.85
C ALA A 124 -6.28 -6.41 2.24
N CYS A 125 -6.37 -5.36 3.07
CA CYS A 125 -7.10 -5.46 4.32
C CYS A 125 -8.58 -5.10 4.12
N ALA A 126 -9.45 -5.77 4.86
CA ALA A 126 -10.86 -5.41 4.98
C ALA A 126 -11.05 -4.62 6.27
N ILE A 127 -11.50 -3.39 6.15
CA ILE A 127 -11.76 -2.50 7.30
C ILE A 127 -13.13 -1.84 7.17
N GLU A 128 -13.68 -1.38 8.27
CA GLU A 128 -14.94 -0.66 8.26
C GLU A 128 -14.72 0.82 7.93
N PHE A 129 -15.21 1.27 6.78
CA PHE A 129 -15.11 2.65 6.30
C PHE A 129 -16.26 3.56 6.77
N SER A 130 -17.23 3.04 7.51
CA SER A 130 -18.42 3.80 7.94
C SER A 130 -18.10 5.13 8.63
N ARG A 131 -17.02 5.17 9.42
CA ARG A 131 -16.58 6.38 10.12
C ARG A 131 -16.02 7.46 9.16
N LEU A 132 -15.44 7.07 8.03
CA LEU A 132 -14.94 7.99 7.01
C LEU A 132 -16.07 8.53 6.14
N GLN A 133 -17.11 7.72 5.92
CA GLN A 133 -18.29 8.10 5.16
C GLN A 133 -19.12 9.19 5.85
N THR A 134 -19.11 9.26 7.19
CA THR A 134 -19.80 10.31 7.95
C THR A 134 -19.24 11.72 7.68
N GLY A 135 -18.02 11.83 7.16
CA GLY A 135 -17.39 13.09 6.73
C GLY A 135 -17.73 13.51 5.30
N GLY A 136 -18.65 12.84 4.61
CA GLY A 136 -18.99 13.11 3.20
C GLY A 136 -18.04 12.43 2.20
N LEU A 137 -17.12 11.58 2.66
CA LEU A 137 -16.20 10.82 1.82
C LEU A 137 -16.89 9.53 1.36
N ASP A 138 -17.39 9.51 0.12
CA ASP A 138 -17.98 8.31 -0.50
C ASP A 138 -16.87 7.41 -1.10
N ALA A 139 -15.96 6.91 -0.23
CA ALA A 139 -14.91 6.01 -0.65
C ALA A 139 -15.18 4.58 -0.16
N ARG A 140 -14.88 3.61 -1.01
CA ARG A 140 -15.03 2.18 -0.75
C ARG A 140 -13.70 1.50 -0.37
N GLY A 141 -12.64 2.29 -0.20
CA GLY A 141 -11.32 1.80 0.19
C GLY A 141 -10.23 2.85 0.05
N LEU A 142 -9.00 2.41 0.27
CA LEU A 142 -7.79 3.20 0.03
C LEU A 142 -6.75 2.40 -0.75
N VAL A 143 -5.98 3.08 -1.59
CA VAL A 143 -4.86 2.54 -2.37
C VAL A 143 -3.59 2.78 -1.58
N GLY A 144 -2.96 1.71 -1.09
CA GLY A 144 -1.77 1.78 -0.26
C GLY A 144 -0.46 1.50 -1.01
N LEU A 145 0.65 1.54 -0.25
CA LEU A 145 2.00 1.37 -0.77
C LEU A 145 2.24 0.00 -1.40
N ASN A 146 1.54 -1.06 -0.99
CA ASN A 146 1.70 -2.37 -1.60
C ASN A 146 1.31 -2.40 -3.09
N PHE A 147 0.51 -1.43 -3.55
CA PHE A 147 0.26 -1.18 -4.96
C PHE A 147 1.20 -0.08 -5.48
N LEU A 148 1.20 1.10 -4.85
CA LEU A 148 1.85 2.32 -5.36
C LEU A 148 3.36 2.20 -5.54
N LYS A 149 4.07 1.46 -4.68
CA LYS A 149 5.54 1.33 -4.72
C LYS A 149 6.10 0.70 -5.99
N SER A 150 5.24 0.11 -6.81
CA SER A 150 5.62 -0.51 -8.09
C SER A 150 5.60 0.47 -9.26
N PHE A 151 5.32 1.74 -8.99
CA PHE A 151 5.21 2.78 -10.00
C PHE A 151 6.00 4.02 -9.60
N HIS A 152 6.44 4.77 -10.61
CA HIS A 152 6.77 6.17 -10.44
C HIS A 152 5.47 6.95 -10.42
N VAL A 153 5.13 7.51 -9.26
CA VAL A 153 3.85 8.20 -9.05
C VAL A 153 4.05 9.70 -9.20
N SER A 154 3.32 10.33 -10.12
CA SER A 154 3.28 11.79 -10.23
C SER A 154 1.84 12.31 -10.23
N ILE A 155 1.61 13.48 -9.59
CA ILE A 155 0.30 14.06 -9.39
C ILE A 155 0.29 15.50 -9.91
N ASP A 156 -0.56 15.76 -10.90
CA ASP A 156 -0.85 17.11 -11.39
C ASP A 156 -2.19 17.59 -10.82
N PHE A 157 -2.14 18.38 -9.76
CA PHE A 157 -3.35 18.92 -9.10
C PHE A 157 -4.13 19.90 -9.96
N LYS A 158 -3.47 20.61 -10.89
CA LYS A 158 -4.16 21.56 -11.78
C LYS A 158 -5.00 20.84 -12.81
N LYS A 159 -4.45 19.79 -13.39
CA LYS A 159 -5.14 18.93 -14.36
C LYS A 159 -6.01 17.87 -13.70
N LYS A 160 -5.83 17.61 -12.41
CA LYS A 160 -6.43 16.49 -11.66
C LYS A 160 -6.09 15.14 -12.29
N VAL A 161 -4.82 14.95 -12.62
CA VAL A 161 -4.29 13.73 -13.25
C VAL A 161 -3.23 13.10 -12.37
N LEU A 162 -3.38 11.81 -12.14
CA LEU A 162 -2.39 10.92 -11.54
C LEU A 162 -1.74 10.12 -12.66
N ASN A 163 -0.40 10.11 -12.73
CA ASN A 163 0.34 9.20 -13.61
C ASN A 163 0.98 8.09 -12.78
N LEU A 164 0.86 6.87 -13.28
CA LEU A 164 1.45 5.65 -12.72
C LEU A 164 2.36 5.04 -13.78
N ASP A 165 3.61 5.50 -13.81
CA ASP A 165 4.60 5.07 -14.80
C ASP A 165 5.39 3.87 -14.28
N LYS A 166 5.88 3.01 -15.20
CA LYS A 166 6.84 1.95 -14.82
C LYS A 166 8.12 2.61 -14.31
N PRO A 167 8.77 2.06 -13.25
CA PRO A 167 10.06 2.53 -12.78
C PRO A 167 11.18 2.34 -13.81
#